data_ebb3f083333e468b04d1c314c9d4b82f
#
_entry.id   ebb3f083333e468b04d1c314c9d4b82f
#
_cell.length_a   1.000
_cell.length_b   1.000
_cell.length_c   1.000
_cell.angle_alpha   90.00
_cell.angle_beta   90.00
_cell.angle_gamma   90.00
#
_symmetry.space_group_name_H-M   'P 1'
#
loop_
_entity.id
_entity.type
_entity.pdbx_description
1 polymer ?
#
loop_
_entity_poly.entity_id
_entity_poly.type
_entity_poly.pdbx_seq_one_letter_code
_entity_poly.pdbx_strand_id
1 'polypeptide(L)'
;SSDVCSSDLSVNFNAQITCDDMQAENLALFLAGTSGTLTQVATPVTNEAIVVQKGYHYQLGLVGSNDVGVREVTSVVVTNVAGNTTYVLNTDYSLDADSGMIYIISGGAITNGQTIHVDYTPAAGARTLIESGTSGAIDAELFFVSANAAGDDQSLRIPLCSIAPSGELPFITGDEIGQMTFDIGVSTKDSSTPQIIIAGQDIV
;
A
#
# COMPACT_ATOMS: atom_id res chain seq x y z
N SER A 1 31.29 0.48 -53.87
CA SER A 1 31.17 0.54 -52.41
C SER A 1 29.85 1.18 -52.04
N SER A 2 28.86 0.35 -51.75
CA SER A 2 27.58 0.80 -51.22
C SER A 2 27.72 0.78 -49.71
N ASP A 3 27.92 1.94 -49.11
CA ASP A 3 27.76 2.14 -47.70
C ASP A 3 26.27 1.88 -47.38
N VAL A 4 25.99 0.67 -46.90
CA VAL A 4 24.74 0.38 -46.23
C VAL A 4 24.82 1.15 -44.91
N CYS A 5 24.20 2.34 -44.88
CA CYS A 5 23.90 3.05 -43.66
C CYS A 5 22.96 2.15 -42.86
N SER A 6 23.48 1.36 -41.94
CA SER A 6 22.65 0.70 -40.94
C SER A 6 22.17 1.81 -40.01
N SER A 7 21.01 2.42 -40.36
CA SER A 7 20.30 3.20 -39.41
C SER A 7 19.86 2.23 -38.32
N ASP A 8 20.46 2.36 -37.17
CA ASP A 8 20.06 1.68 -35.96
C ASP A 8 18.63 2.23 -35.58
N LEU A 9 17.60 1.61 -36.14
CA LEU A 9 16.24 2.00 -35.90
C LEU A 9 15.85 1.41 -34.53
N SER A 10 16.15 2.11 -33.46
CA SER A 10 15.66 1.76 -32.14
C SER A 10 14.16 2.13 -32.09
N VAL A 11 13.30 1.14 -32.18
CA VAL A 11 11.86 1.32 -32.00
C VAL A 11 11.56 1.12 -30.50
N ASN A 12 11.20 2.19 -29.81
CA ASN A 12 10.74 2.13 -28.44
C ASN A 12 9.22 1.96 -28.44
N PHE A 13 8.76 0.83 -27.94
CA PHE A 13 7.35 0.59 -27.68
C PHE A 13 7.07 0.83 -26.20
N ASN A 14 6.05 1.63 -25.94
CA ASN A 14 5.47 1.80 -24.62
C ASN A 14 4.02 1.35 -24.66
N ALA A 15 3.64 0.56 -23.70
CA ALA A 15 2.25 0.17 -23.48
C ALA A 15 1.83 0.65 -22.09
N GLN A 16 0.51 0.74 -21.88
CA GLN A 16 -0.05 1.13 -20.60
C GLN A 16 -1.17 0.16 -20.23
N ILE A 17 -1.20 -0.26 -19.00
CA ILE A 17 -2.26 -1.11 -18.45
C ILE A 17 -2.93 -0.35 -17.31
N THR A 18 -4.25 -0.29 -17.34
CA THR A 18 -5.06 0.25 -16.26
C THR A 18 -5.79 -0.90 -15.57
N CYS A 19 -5.65 -0.97 -14.25
CA CYS A 19 -6.29 -1.96 -13.39
C CYS A 19 -7.25 -1.25 -12.43
N ASP A 20 -8.47 -1.74 -12.33
CA ASP A 20 -9.50 -1.28 -11.39
C ASP A 20 -9.63 -2.17 -10.14
N ASP A 21 -8.84 -3.24 -10.07
CA ASP A 21 -8.79 -4.14 -8.93
C ASP A 21 -7.75 -3.68 -7.91
N MET A 22 -8.23 -3.16 -6.79
CA MET A 22 -7.44 -2.62 -5.67
C MET A 22 -7.02 -3.69 -4.66
N GLN A 23 -6.82 -4.93 -5.09
CA GLN A 23 -6.30 -5.99 -4.20
C GLN A 23 -4.86 -5.71 -3.75
N ALA A 24 -4.48 -6.35 -2.64
CA ALA A 24 -3.20 -6.09 -1.99
C ALA A 24 -1.98 -6.33 -2.90
N GLU A 25 -2.05 -7.33 -3.74
CA GLU A 25 -0.99 -7.69 -4.70
C GLU A 25 -0.81 -6.60 -5.75
N ASN A 26 -1.91 -6.06 -6.29
CA ASN A 26 -1.90 -4.98 -7.27
C ASN A 26 -1.43 -3.65 -6.65
N LEU A 27 -1.85 -3.38 -5.40
CA LEU A 27 -1.36 -2.23 -4.64
C LEU A 27 0.13 -2.35 -4.32
N ALA A 28 0.60 -3.53 -3.94
CA ALA A 28 2.02 -3.77 -3.70
C ALA A 28 2.84 -3.57 -4.98
N LEU A 29 2.35 -4.07 -6.13
CA LEU A 29 2.95 -3.84 -7.43
C LEU A 29 3.03 -2.34 -7.75
N PHE A 30 1.93 -1.60 -7.55
CA PHE A 30 1.88 -0.15 -7.81
C PHE A 30 2.83 0.64 -6.91
N LEU A 31 3.00 0.23 -5.66
CA LEU A 31 3.89 0.87 -4.70
C LEU A 31 5.34 0.39 -4.78
N ALA A 32 5.68 -0.46 -5.77
CA ALA A 32 6.98 -1.15 -5.87
C ALA A 32 7.37 -1.78 -4.52
N GLY A 33 6.42 -2.45 -3.91
CA GLY A 33 6.51 -2.96 -2.55
C GLY A 33 6.16 -4.44 -2.44
N THR A 34 5.92 -4.85 -1.22
CA THR A 34 5.47 -6.21 -0.88
C THR A 34 4.15 -6.17 -0.10
N SER A 35 3.32 -7.16 -0.32
CA SER A 35 2.14 -7.43 0.51
C SER A 35 2.46 -8.52 1.53
N GLY A 36 1.93 -8.36 2.73
CA GLY A 36 2.10 -9.32 3.82
C GLY A 36 0.90 -9.34 4.75
N THR A 37 0.99 -10.16 5.78
CA THR A 37 -0.03 -10.22 6.83
C THR A 37 0.57 -9.73 8.15
N LEU A 38 -0.01 -8.67 8.70
CA LEU A 38 0.28 -8.21 10.05
C LEU A 38 -0.67 -8.93 11.02
N THR A 39 -0.11 -9.75 11.90
CA THR A 39 -0.87 -10.45 12.95
C THR A 39 -0.85 -9.64 14.22
N GLN A 40 -2.02 -9.39 14.80
CA GLN A 40 -2.21 -8.73 16.08
C GLN A 40 -2.68 -9.77 17.11
N VAL A 41 -2.05 -9.77 18.27
CA VAL A 41 -2.40 -10.69 19.38
C VAL A 41 -3.11 -9.94 20.50
N ALA A 42 -4.05 -10.59 21.17
CA ALA A 42 -4.80 -10.02 22.29
C ALA A 42 -3.97 -10.07 23.59
N THR A 43 -2.77 -9.49 23.57
CA THR A 43 -1.91 -9.42 24.76
C THR A 43 -2.07 -8.05 25.41
N PRO A 44 -2.44 -7.97 26.69
CA PRO A 44 -2.49 -6.69 27.39
C PRO A 44 -1.14 -5.96 27.36
N VAL A 45 -1.21 -4.69 27.03
CA VAL A 45 -0.08 -3.75 27.09
C VAL A 45 -0.26 -2.88 28.31
N THR A 46 0.81 -2.68 29.07
CA THR A 46 0.80 -1.85 30.26
C THR A 46 1.87 -0.80 30.16
N ASN A 47 1.53 0.43 30.60
CA ASN A 47 2.45 1.56 30.66
C ASN A 47 3.11 1.92 29.33
N GLU A 48 2.39 1.82 28.20
CA GLU A 48 2.90 2.39 26.96
C GLU A 48 3.13 3.89 27.17
N ALA A 49 4.38 4.33 27.05
CA ALA A 49 4.76 5.70 27.31
C ALA A 49 4.68 6.55 26.05
N ILE A 50 3.85 7.58 26.07
CA ILE A 50 3.64 8.50 24.94
C ILE A 50 3.86 9.94 25.41
N VAL A 51 4.73 10.67 24.71
CA VAL A 51 4.87 12.11 24.90
C VAL A 51 3.81 12.83 24.10
N VAL A 52 2.93 13.57 24.76
CA VAL A 52 1.72 14.08 24.13
C VAL A 52 1.65 15.61 24.11
N GLN A 53 0.88 16.12 23.15
CA GLN A 53 0.47 17.53 23.06
C GLN A 53 -1.06 17.61 22.89
N LYS A 54 -1.66 18.64 23.44
CA LYS A 54 -3.09 18.91 23.33
C LYS A 54 -3.48 19.16 21.88
N GLY A 55 -4.62 18.63 21.48
CA GLY A 55 -5.14 18.80 20.12
C GLY A 55 -4.59 17.83 19.09
N TYR A 56 -3.81 16.82 19.50
CA TYR A 56 -3.23 15.83 18.59
C TYR A 56 -3.75 14.42 18.86
N HIS A 57 -3.74 13.62 17.79
CA HIS A 57 -4.01 12.19 17.83
C HIS A 57 -2.73 11.39 18.00
N TYR A 58 -2.82 10.28 18.72
CA TYR A 58 -1.71 9.35 18.95
C TYR A 58 -2.20 7.92 18.70
N GLN A 59 -1.50 7.19 17.85
CA GLN A 59 -1.75 5.79 17.59
C GLN A 59 -1.12 4.94 18.69
N LEU A 60 -1.88 4.03 19.27
CA LEU A 60 -1.39 3.05 20.24
C LEU A 60 -0.64 1.91 19.56
N GLY A 61 0.37 1.38 20.25
CA GLY A 61 1.13 0.22 19.80
C GLY A 61 2.16 0.50 18.70
N LEU A 62 2.55 1.77 18.49
CA LEU A 62 3.66 2.11 17.61
C LEU A 62 4.98 1.76 18.31
N VAL A 63 5.50 0.58 18.02
CA VAL A 63 6.80 0.09 18.52
C VAL A 63 7.66 -0.32 17.33
N GLY A 64 8.98 -0.37 17.49
CA GLY A 64 9.93 -0.55 16.41
C GLY A 64 9.75 -1.78 15.49
N SER A 65 8.82 -2.67 15.80
CA SER A 65 8.40 -3.80 14.95
C SER A 65 6.95 -3.68 14.43
N ASN A 66 6.25 -2.59 14.77
CA ASN A 66 4.88 -2.33 14.36
C ASN A 66 4.68 -0.85 14.06
N ASP A 67 4.95 -0.45 12.82
CA ASP A 67 4.88 0.94 12.35
C ASP A 67 3.44 1.43 12.10
N VAL A 68 2.44 0.56 12.24
CA VAL A 68 1.03 0.89 11.98
C VAL A 68 0.16 0.84 13.24
N GLY A 69 0.76 0.50 14.40
CA GLY A 69 0.05 0.42 15.68
C GLY A 69 -0.97 -0.70 15.76
N VAL A 70 -1.80 -0.65 16.80
CA VAL A 70 -2.85 -1.65 17.07
C VAL A 70 -4.23 -1.12 16.72
N ARG A 71 -5.19 -2.03 16.60
CA ARG A 71 -6.61 -1.76 16.30
C ARG A 71 -7.51 -2.47 17.30
N GLU A 72 -8.78 -2.06 17.36
CA GLU A 72 -9.82 -2.69 18.19
C GLU A 72 -9.36 -2.87 19.65
N VAL A 73 -8.97 -1.74 20.27
CA VAL A 73 -8.46 -1.73 21.64
C VAL A 73 -9.59 -1.67 22.65
N THR A 74 -9.41 -2.37 23.77
CA THR A 74 -10.33 -2.41 24.91
C THR A 74 -9.61 -2.11 26.21
N SER A 75 -10.36 -1.84 27.27
CA SER A 75 -9.82 -1.62 28.62
C SER A 75 -8.76 -0.51 28.70
N VAL A 76 -8.96 0.58 27.92
CA VAL A 76 -7.99 1.68 27.83
C VAL A 76 -8.05 2.49 29.13
N VAL A 77 -6.87 2.63 29.78
CA VAL A 77 -6.67 3.47 30.95
C VAL A 77 -5.47 4.38 30.70
N VAL A 78 -5.66 5.68 30.89
CA VAL A 78 -4.59 6.67 30.70
C VAL A 78 -4.21 7.27 32.05
N THR A 79 -2.91 7.22 32.39
CA THR A 79 -2.37 7.74 33.64
C THR A 79 -1.19 8.65 33.40
N ASN A 80 -0.78 9.39 34.43
CA ASN A 80 0.55 10.03 34.44
C ASN A 80 1.64 8.98 34.69
N VAL A 81 2.90 9.32 34.44
CA VAL A 81 4.06 8.42 34.61
C VAL A 81 4.15 7.87 36.06
N ALA A 82 3.74 8.64 37.06
CA ALA A 82 3.78 8.20 38.45
C ALA A 82 2.63 7.24 38.82
N GLY A 83 1.63 7.06 37.95
CA GLY A 83 0.48 6.20 38.17
C GLY A 83 -0.50 6.70 39.26
N ASN A 84 -0.31 7.93 39.76
CA ASN A 84 -1.15 8.50 40.84
C ASN A 84 -2.28 9.40 40.32
N THR A 85 -2.32 9.67 39.03
CA THR A 85 -3.39 10.42 38.34
C THR A 85 -3.91 9.63 37.17
N THR A 86 -5.20 9.30 37.20
CA THR A 86 -5.92 8.71 36.07
C THR A 86 -6.68 9.79 35.34
N TYR A 87 -6.48 9.90 34.04
CA TYR A 87 -7.19 10.83 33.18
C TYR A 87 -8.53 10.31 32.76
N VAL A 88 -9.49 11.21 32.58
CA VAL A 88 -10.90 10.89 32.35
C VAL A 88 -11.24 10.89 30.88
N LEU A 89 -11.79 9.77 30.39
CA LEU A 89 -12.29 9.63 29.02
C LEU A 89 -13.36 10.70 28.72
N ASN A 90 -13.31 11.28 27.53
CA ASN A 90 -14.15 12.38 27.04
C ASN A 90 -14.02 13.72 27.81
N THR A 91 -13.05 13.81 28.72
CA THR A 91 -12.69 15.05 29.43
C THR A 91 -11.24 15.44 29.15
N ASP A 92 -10.33 14.52 29.38
CA ASP A 92 -8.89 14.73 29.18
C ASP A 92 -8.41 14.16 27.85
N TYR A 93 -9.00 13.07 27.42
CA TYR A 93 -8.75 12.42 26.13
C TYR A 93 -10.02 11.82 25.58
N SER A 94 -10.06 11.60 24.26
CA SER A 94 -11.07 10.74 23.61
C SER A 94 -10.38 9.55 22.97
N LEU A 95 -11.16 8.47 22.76
CA LEU A 95 -10.69 7.20 22.24
C LEU A 95 -11.51 6.84 21.00
N ASP A 96 -10.80 6.55 19.92
CA ASP A 96 -11.31 5.76 18.80
C ASP A 96 -10.77 4.34 18.97
N ALA A 97 -11.59 3.47 19.56
CA ALA A 97 -11.20 2.12 19.90
C ALA A 97 -10.95 1.25 18.65
N ASP A 98 -11.72 1.46 17.59
CA ASP A 98 -11.62 0.67 16.35
C ASP A 98 -10.29 0.95 15.63
N SER A 99 -9.88 2.21 15.57
CA SER A 99 -8.58 2.60 14.98
C SER A 99 -7.41 2.49 15.95
N GLY A 100 -7.67 2.30 17.25
CA GLY A 100 -6.63 2.27 18.28
C GLY A 100 -5.97 3.63 18.51
N MET A 101 -6.72 4.73 18.35
CA MET A 101 -6.20 6.10 18.47
C MET A 101 -6.78 6.81 19.68
N ILE A 102 -5.91 7.58 20.38
CA ILE A 102 -6.32 8.52 21.40
C ILE A 102 -6.12 9.95 20.91
N TYR A 103 -7.05 10.83 21.25
CA TYR A 103 -6.93 12.27 20.99
C TYR A 103 -6.85 13.02 22.33
N ILE A 104 -5.89 13.91 22.48
CA ILE A 104 -5.69 14.69 23.71
C ILE A 104 -6.52 15.97 23.64
N ILE A 105 -7.53 16.08 24.51
CA ILE A 105 -8.49 17.18 24.52
C ILE A 105 -7.81 18.46 25.00
N SER A 106 -7.97 19.54 24.24
CA SER A 106 -7.30 20.84 24.51
C SER A 106 -7.68 21.43 25.87
N GLY A 107 -8.92 21.22 26.35
CA GLY A 107 -9.41 21.68 27.64
C GLY A 107 -9.11 20.76 28.83
N GLY A 108 -8.57 19.56 28.59
CA GLY A 108 -8.32 18.55 29.62
C GLY A 108 -7.11 18.86 30.52
N ALA A 109 -6.90 18.01 31.53
CA ALA A 109 -5.85 18.15 32.53
C ALA A 109 -4.46 17.74 32.02
N ILE A 110 -4.35 16.96 30.94
CA ILE A 110 -3.05 16.58 30.33
C ILE A 110 -2.36 17.83 29.80
N THR A 111 -1.06 17.99 30.01
CA THR A 111 -0.29 19.17 29.60
C THR A 111 0.60 18.87 28.40
N ASN A 112 0.93 19.91 27.63
CA ASN A 112 1.84 19.78 26.48
C ASN A 112 3.22 19.29 26.89
N GLY A 113 3.78 18.33 26.14
CA GLY A 113 5.09 17.73 26.42
C GLY A 113 5.09 16.74 27.58
N GLN A 114 3.93 16.46 28.16
CA GLN A 114 3.81 15.48 29.23
C GLN A 114 3.93 14.06 28.65
N THR A 115 4.62 13.19 29.37
CA THR A 115 4.55 11.75 29.13
C THR A 115 3.34 11.17 29.87
N ILE A 116 2.50 10.46 29.16
CA ILE A 116 1.41 9.66 29.74
C ILE A 116 1.75 8.18 29.62
N HIS A 117 1.14 7.36 30.45
CA HIS A 117 1.15 5.92 30.34
C HIS A 117 -0.26 5.45 29.94
N VAL A 118 -0.30 4.54 28.96
CA VAL A 118 -1.57 3.98 28.45
C VAL A 118 -1.53 2.47 28.63
N ASP A 119 -2.52 1.95 29.34
CA ASP A 119 -2.80 0.52 29.43
C ASP A 119 -3.96 0.18 28.50
N TYR A 120 -3.89 -0.92 27.79
CA TYR A 120 -4.96 -1.38 26.89
C TYR A 120 -4.78 -2.86 26.51
N THR A 121 -5.82 -3.43 25.93
CA THR A 121 -5.78 -4.78 25.35
C THR A 121 -6.27 -4.70 23.90
N PRO A 122 -5.43 -4.97 22.89
CA PRO A 122 -5.87 -5.04 21.51
C PRO A 122 -6.63 -6.34 21.26
N ALA A 123 -7.53 -6.37 20.27
CA ALA A 123 -8.16 -7.60 19.83
C ALA A 123 -7.17 -8.46 19.04
N ALA A 124 -7.33 -9.79 19.08
CA ALA A 124 -6.60 -10.67 18.17
C ALA A 124 -7.16 -10.56 16.76
N GLY A 125 -6.28 -10.51 15.78
CA GLY A 125 -6.70 -10.40 14.38
C GLY A 125 -5.50 -10.41 13.42
N ALA A 126 -5.83 -10.40 12.15
CA ALA A 126 -4.85 -10.24 11.09
C ALA A 126 -5.35 -9.23 10.06
N ARG A 127 -4.46 -8.44 9.53
CA ARG A 127 -4.76 -7.47 8.46
C ARG A 127 -3.66 -7.45 7.42
N THR A 128 -4.01 -7.06 6.21
CA THR A 128 -3.03 -6.87 5.15
C THR A 128 -2.14 -5.69 5.47
N LEU A 129 -0.84 -5.89 5.28
CA LEU A 129 0.19 -4.84 5.32
C LEU A 129 0.82 -4.75 3.94
N ILE A 130 0.93 -3.54 3.42
CA ILE A 130 1.65 -3.25 2.17
C ILE A 130 2.75 -2.26 2.50
N GLU A 131 3.99 -2.65 2.19
CA GLU A 131 5.18 -1.84 2.43
C GLU A 131 5.77 -1.45 1.10
N SER A 132 5.89 -0.14 0.85
CA SER A 132 6.43 0.41 -0.39
C SER A 132 7.96 0.38 -0.42
N GLY A 133 8.53 0.39 -1.64
CA GLY A 133 9.98 0.53 -1.84
C GLY A 133 10.80 -0.69 -1.43
N THR A 134 10.16 -1.85 -1.22
CA THR A 134 10.84 -3.11 -0.85
C THR A 134 11.15 -3.97 -2.08
N SER A 135 10.52 -3.68 -3.22
CA SER A 135 10.73 -4.38 -4.50
C SER A 135 11.48 -3.50 -5.48
N GLY A 136 12.37 -4.09 -6.26
CA GLY A 136 13.03 -3.42 -7.38
C GLY A 136 12.12 -3.31 -8.62
N ALA A 137 12.69 -2.88 -9.75
CA ALA A 137 11.98 -2.94 -11.03
C ALA A 137 11.53 -4.38 -11.31
N ILE A 138 10.31 -4.52 -11.78
CA ILE A 138 9.73 -5.83 -12.06
C ILE A 138 9.88 -6.09 -13.56
N ASP A 139 10.68 -7.10 -13.87
CA ASP A 139 10.78 -7.65 -15.21
C ASP A 139 9.82 -8.83 -15.34
N ALA A 140 8.99 -8.81 -16.38
CA ALA A 140 7.92 -9.78 -16.57
C ALA A 140 7.71 -10.12 -18.07
N GLU A 141 6.95 -11.17 -18.32
CA GLU A 141 6.33 -11.43 -19.60
C GLU A 141 4.88 -10.97 -19.54
N LEU A 142 4.45 -10.19 -20.51
CA LEU A 142 3.04 -9.81 -20.65
C LEU A 142 2.37 -10.68 -21.71
N PHE A 143 1.27 -11.32 -21.33
CA PHE A 143 0.40 -12.03 -22.24
C PHE A 143 -1.04 -11.53 -22.09
N PHE A 144 -1.60 -11.02 -23.16
CA PHE A 144 -2.95 -10.49 -23.21
C PHE A 144 -3.74 -11.20 -24.32
N VAL A 145 -4.95 -11.58 -23.99
CA VAL A 145 -5.90 -12.17 -24.96
C VAL A 145 -7.09 -11.23 -25.04
N SER A 146 -7.37 -10.70 -26.23
CA SER A 146 -8.54 -9.87 -26.43
C SER A 146 -9.80 -10.75 -26.51
N ALA A 147 -10.91 -10.21 -26.00
CA ALA A 147 -12.26 -10.72 -26.22
C ALA A 147 -13.06 -9.61 -26.90
N ASN A 148 -13.00 -9.52 -28.22
CA ASN A 148 -13.63 -8.45 -28.95
C ASN A 148 -15.11 -8.76 -29.14
N ALA A 149 -15.98 -7.78 -28.87
CA ALA A 149 -17.42 -7.91 -29.11
C ALA A 149 -17.75 -7.93 -30.60
N ALA A 150 -16.84 -7.47 -31.46
CA ALA A 150 -16.94 -7.48 -32.92
C ALA A 150 -15.53 -7.48 -33.52
N GLY A 151 -15.27 -8.41 -34.44
CA GLY A 151 -13.95 -8.62 -35.04
C GLY A 151 -13.23 -9.83 -34.46
N ASP A 152 -12.07 -10.15 -35.04
CA ASP A 152 -11.29 -11.32 -34.67
C ASP A 152 -10.61 -11.09 -33.32
N ASP A 153 -10.59 -12.11 -32.47
CA ASP A 153 -9.81 -12.11 -31.23
C ASP A 153 -8.33 -12.22 -31.54
N GLN A 154 -7.53 -11.50 -30.78
CA GLN A 154 -6.08 -11.46 -30.93
C GLN A 154 -5.39 -11.71 -29.59
N SER A 155 -4.22 -12.33 -29.64
CA SER A 155 -3.32 -12.43 -28.51
C SER A 155 -2.10 -11.52 -28.72
N LEU A 156 -1.72 -10.82 -27.67
CA LEU A 156 -0.51 -10.02 -27.59
C LEU A 156 0.44 -10.66 -26.58
N ARG A 157 1.67 -10.90 -27.00
CA ARG A 157 2.73 -11.37 -26.11
C ARG A 157 3.92 -10.43 -26.18
N ILE A 158 4.40 -9.99 -25.02
CA ILE A 158 5.64 -9.24 -24.86
C ILE A 158 6.57 -10.10 -24.01
N PRO A 159 7.58 -10.76 -24.62
CA PRO A 159 8.42 -11.75 -23.93
C PRO A 159 9.31 -11.22 -22.82
N LEU A 160 9.58 -9.91 -22.83
CA LEU A 160 10.29 -9.22 -21.76
C LEU A 160 9.84 -7.76 -21.68
N CYS A 161 9.31 -7.37 -20.54
CA CYS A 161 8.95 -5.98 -20.26
C CYS A 161 9.26 -5.63 -18.81
N SER A 162 9.47 -4.35 -18.57
CA SER A 162 9.47 -3.79 -17.22
C SER A 162 8.13 -3.17 -16.92
N ILE A 163 7.65 -3.36 -15.70
CA ILE A 163 6.39 -2.79 -15.21
C ILE A 163 6.71 -1.72 -14.19
N ALA A 164 6.21 -0.50 -14.40
CA ALA A 164 6.39 0.62 -13.49
C ALA A 164 5.04 1.30 -13.21
N PRO A 165 4.81 1.76 -11.97
CA PRO A 165 3.62 2.54 -11.66
C PRO A 165 3.64 3.85 -12.44
N SER A 166 2.46 4.27 -12.91
CA SER A 166 2.26 5.51 -13.65
C SER A 166 1.08 6.28 -13.07
N GLY A 167 1.31 7.56 -12.79
CA GLY A 167 0.25 8.44 -12.26
C GLY A 167 0.08 8.40 -10.75
N GLU A 168 -1.13 8.68 -10.29
CA GLU A 168 -1.49 8.83 -8.89
C GLU A 168 -2.24 7.60 -8.36
N LEU A 169 -2.08 7.30 -7.07
CA LEU A 169 -2.88 6.28 -6.39
C LEU A 169 -4.15 6.93 -5.81
N PRO A 170 -5.33 6.65 -6.37
CA PRO A 170 -6.58 7.23 -5.88
C PRO A 170 -7.09 6.44 -4.66
N PHE A 171 -6.90 6.98 -3.45
CA PHE A 171 -7.47 6.38 -2.23
C PHE A 171 -8.96 6.71 -2.02
N ILE A 172 -9.39 7.87 -2.51
CA ILE A 172 -10.79 8.33 -2.40
C ILE A 172 -11.21 8.88 -3.76
N THR A 173 -12.18 8.25 -4.38
CA THR A 173 -12.68 8.57 -5.72
C THR A 173 -14.18 8.79 -5.68
N GLY A 174 -14.76 9.63 -4.93
CA GLY A 174 -16.20 9.93 -4.96
C GLY A 174 -17.06 8.75 -5.45
N ASP A 175 -17.72 8.94 -6.59
CA ASP A 175 -18.57 7.91 -7.23
C ASP A 175 -17.84 7.09 -8.31
N GLU A 176 -16.55 7.32 -8.53
CA GLU A 176 -15.77 6.62 -9.56
C GLU A 176 -14.96 5.46 -8.96
N ILE A 177 -14.75 4.42 -9.77
CA ILE A 177 -13.88 3.30 -9.39
C ILE A 177 -12.43 3.79 -9.46
N GLY A 178 -11.68 3.62 -8.36
CA GLY A 178 -10.24 3.90 -8.34
C GLY A 178 -9.51 3.02 -9.34
N GLN A 179 -8.59 3.61 -10.10
CA GLN A 179 -7.81 2.90 -11.11
C GLN A 179 -6.32 3.13 -10.85
N MET A 180 -5.55 2.06 -11.04
CA MET A 180 -4.08 2.09 -11.02
C MET A 180 -3.58 1.91 -12.45
N THR A 181 -2.68 2.77 -12.87
CA THR A 181 -2.09 2.71 -14.20
C THR A 181 -0.62 2.30 -14.11
N PHE A 182 -0.21 1.42 -15.01
CA PHE A 182 1.16 0.94 -15.12
C PHE A 182 1.70 1.22 -16.51
N ASP A 183 2.89 1.77 -16.57
CA ASP A 183 3.67 1.88 -17.81
C ASP A 183 4.45 0.59 -18.04
N ILE A 184 4.37 0.08 -19.26
CA ILE A 184 5.04 -1.14 -19.69
C ILE A 184 6.18 -0.75 -20.63
N GLY A 185 7.40 -0.85 -20.15
CA GLY A 185 8.60 -0.65 -20.96
C GLY A 185 8.97 -1.96 -21.66
N VAL A 186 8.89 -2.00 -23.00
CA VAL A 186 9.21 -3.20 -23.77
C VAL A 186 10.72 -3.32 -23.96
N SER A 187 11.25 -4.49 -23.66
CA SER A 187 12.69 -4.81 -23.76
C SER A 187 12.94 -5.97 -24.70
N THR A 188 14.17 -6.05 -25.22
CA THR A 188 14.60 -7.20 -26.02
C THR A 188 15.06 -8.33 -25.13
N LYS A 189 14.43 -9.48 -25.22
CA LYS A 189 14.78 -10.67 -24.44
C LYS A 189 16.12 -11.26 -24.88
N ASP A 190 16.26 -11.47 -26.19
CA ASP A 190 17.46 -11.98 -26.85
C ASP A 190 17.43 -11.63 -28.36
N SER A 191 18.50 -11.93 -29.08
CA SER A 191 18.63 -11.59 -30.51
C SER A 191 17.70 -12.39 -31.44
N SER A 192 17.06 -13.45 -30.94
CA SER A 192 16.19 -14.34 -31.74
C SER A 192 14.70 -14.17 -31.42
N THR A 193 14.35 -13.49 -30.32
CA THR A 193 12.98 -13.31 -29.86
C THR A 193 12.47 -11.92 -30.24
N PRO A 194 11.35 -11.82 -30.99
CA PRO A 194 10.71 -10.54 -31.24
C PRO A 194 10.27 -9.85 -29.96
N GLN A 195 10.34 -8.52 -29.92
CA GLN A 195 9.91 -7.73 -28.76
C GLN A 195 8.41 -7.83 -28.53
N ILE A 196 7.62 -7.88 -29.60
CA ILE A 196 6.15 -7.97 -29.56
C ILE A 196 5.72 -9.02 -30.55
N ILE A 197 4.82 -9.89 -30.13
CA ILE A 197 4.21 -10.93 -30.97
C ILE A 197 2.70 -10.74 -30.87
N ILE A 198 2.05 -10.58 -32.02
CA ILE A 198 0.58 -10.51 -32.14
C ILE A 198 0.12 -11.67 -33.03
N ALA A 199 -0.84 -12.43 -32.56
CA ALA A 199 -1.41 -13.54 -33.31
C ALA A 199 -2.94 -13.50 -33.25
N GLY A 200 -3.60 -13.79 -34.39
CA GLY A 200 -5.03 -14.06 -34.42
C GLY A 200 -5.32 -15.38 -33.71
N GLN A 201 -6.54 -15.52 -33.19
CA GLN A 201 -6.95 -16.74 -32.47
C GLN A 201 -7.75 -17.71 -33.36
N ASP A 202 -8.17 -17.32 -34.54
CA ASP A 202 -8.93 -18.18 -35.44
C ASP A 202 -8.03 -19.24 -36.06
N ILE A 203 -8.15 -20.45 -35.54
CA ILE A 203 -7.71 -21.66 -36.26
C ILE A 203 -8.92 -22.22 -36.98
N VAL A 204 -8.99 -21.97 -38.26
CA VAL A 204 -10.00 -22.53 -39.15
C VAL A 204 -9.63 -23.98 -39.50
#